data_a68c21a829d76df66236ac5bb06117d4
#
_entry.id   a68c21a829d76df66236ac5bb06117d4
#
_cell.length_a   1.000
_cell.length_b   1.000
_cell.length_c   1.000
_cell.angle_alpha   90.00
_cell.angle_beta   90.00
_cell.angle_gamma   90.00
#
_symmetry.space_group_name_H-M   'P 1'
#
loop_
_entity.id
_entity.type
_entity.pdbx_description
1 polymer ?
#
loop_
_entity_poly.entity_id
_entity_poly.type
_entity_poly.pdbx_seq_one_letter_code
_entity_poly.pdbx_strand_id
1 'polypeptide(L)'
;MHDHHFYKTDQYILNKDGYFLTFDRYYETFALRKTYLGTECDIHALKDIRSSAENLASFHNHCLAISFSSENLRKYTSISTYYEQKYLELKSIARYIRKRKKKGIFEYLFLEQTKAFWEQMERSIQILNETTPSRRGWCHGAYNHHNIIMTSSAPATIHFEHFYHGYPILDV
;
A
#
# COMPACT_ATOMS: atom_id res chain seq x y z
N MET A 1 -15.48 0.38 8.95
CA MET A 1 -15.73 0.15 7.50
C MET A 1 -17.02 -0.63 7.26
N HIS A 2 -17.27 -1.71 7.96
CA HIS A 2 -18.53 -2.46 7.83
C HIS A 2 -19.78 -1.62 8.04
N ASP A 3 -19.80 -0.78 9.04
CA ASP A 3 -20.93 0.10 9.36
C ASP A 3 -21.18 1.19 8.29
N HIS A 4 -20.24 1.38 7.38
CA HIS A 4 -20.30 2.34 6.27
C HIS A 4 -20.40 1.67 4.89
N HIS A 5 -20.89 0.43 4.83
CA HIS A 5 -21.18 -0.31 3.59
C HIS A 5 -19.97 -0.66 2.69
N PHE A 6 -18.75 -0.62 3.22
CA PHE A 6 -17.58 -1.18 2.54
C PHE A 6 -17.27 -2.58 3.10
N TYR A 7 -17.93 -3.60 2.57
CA TYR A 7 -18.02 -4.94 3.20
C TYR A 7 -16.90 -5.90 2.88
N LYS A 8 -16.14 -5.67 1.81
CA LYS A 8 -15.10 -6.60 1.36
C LYS A 8 -13.70 -6.16 1.74
N THR A 9 -13.47 -6.13 3.05
CA THR A 9 -12.16 -5.86 3.67
C THR A 9 -11.76 -6.98 4.60
N ASP A 10 -10.55 -6.94 5.11
CA ASP A 10 -10.12 -7.82 6.19
C ASP A 10 -11.14 -7.82 7.34
N GLN A 11 -11.64 -9.01 7.66
CA GLN A 11 -12.51 -9.25 8.81
C GLN A 11 -11.77 -10.13 9.79
N TYR A 12 -11.29 -9.53 10.88
CA TYR A 12 -10.67 -10.27 11.97
C TYR A 12 -11.73 -10.98 12.79
N ILE A 13 -11.43 -12.22 13.17
CA ILE A 13 -12.31 -13.10 13.94
C ILE A 13 -11.73 -13.21 15.33
N LEU A 14 -12.59 -13.05 16.35
CA LEU A 14 -12.18 -13.24 17.74
C LEU A 14 -11.82 -14.71 17.99
N ASN A 15 -10.75 -14.93 18.74
CA ASN A 15 -10.41 -16.26 19.24
C ASN A 15 -11.40 -16.72 20.34
N LYS A 16 -11.23 -17.94 20.85
CA LYS A 16 -12.10 -18.49 21.92
C LYS A 16 -12.11 -17.69 23.22
N ASP A 17 -11.10 -16.87 23.45
CA ASP A 17 -10.93 -16.05 24.65
C ASP A 17 -11.44 -14.61 24.44
N GLY A 18 -12.01 -14.30 23.25
CA GLY A 18 -12.59 -13.00 22.93
C GLY A 18 -11.57 -11.95 22.46
N TYR A 19 -10.36 -12.35 22.06
CA TYR A 19 -9.32 -11.45 21.58
C TYR A 19 -9.07 -11.62 20.08
N PHE A 20 -8.67 -10.55 19.39
CA PHE A 20 -8.26 -10.62 17.98
C PHE A 20 -6.87 -11.21 17.78
N LEU A 21 -6.03 -11.18 18.81
CA LEU A 21 -4.67 -11.69 18.76
C LEU A 21 -4.53 -12.92 19.66
N THR A 22 -3.76 -13.88 19.17
CA THR A 22 -3.36 -15.09 19.89
C THR A 22 -1.84 -15.14 19.90
N PHE A 23 -1.27 -15.53 21.02
CA PHE A 23 0.17 -15.72 21.18
C PHE A 23 0.47 -17.21 21.34
N ASP A 24 1.48 -17.69 20.66
CA ASP A 24 1.98 -19.04 20.90
C ASP A 24 2.96 -19.09 22.08
N ARG A 25 3.51 -20.28 22.34
CA ARG A 25 4.51 -20.49 23.41
C ARG A 25 5.83 -19.74 23.20
N TYR A 26 6.08 -19.22 22.01
CA TYR A 26 7.27 -18.44 21.64
C TYR A 26 6.98 -16.94 21.58
N TYR A 27 5.76 -16.53 22.00
CA TYR A 27 5.27 -15.15 21.90
C TYR A 27 5.11 -14.63 20.47
N GLU A 28 5.00 -15.53 19.49
CA GLU A 28 4.62 -15.13 18.14
C GLU A 28 3.13 -14.78 18.09
N THR A 29 2.81 -13.74 17.35
CA THR A 29 1.46 -13.17 17.30
C THR A 29 0.72 -13.65 16.07
N PHE A 30 -0.48 -14.19 16.28
CA PHE A 30 -1.37 -14.68 15.23
C PHE A 30 -2.72 -13.96 15.29
N ALA A 31 -3.30 -13.69 14.12
CA ALA A 31 -4.66 -13.20 13.97
C ALA A 31 -5.43 -14.06 12.97
N LEU A 32 -6.67 -14.38 13.29
CA LEU A 32 -7.56 -15.11 12.39
C LEU A 32 -8.35 -14.12 11.54
N ARG A 33 -8.34 -14.30 10.22
CA ARG A 33 -9.08 -13.48 9.27
C ARG A 33 -10.01 -14.31 8.42
N LYS A 34 -11.12 -13.71 7.99
CA LYS A 34 -12.00 -14.31 6.99
C LYS A 34 -11.28 -14.34 5.64
N THR A 35 -11.35 -15.48 4.96
CA THR A 35 -10.82 -15.65 3.61
C THR A 35 -11.90 -15.32 2.57
N TYR A 36 -11.51 -14.64 1.49
CA TYR A 36 -12.35 -14.41 0.32
C TYR A 36 -12.05 -15.44 -0.75
N LEU A 37 -13.10 -16.05 -1.30
CA LEU A 37 -12.99 -16.96 -2.44
C LEU A 37 -12.86 -16.14 -3.72
N GLY A 38 -11.79 -16.34 -4.47
CA GLY A 38 -11.48 -15.62 -5.70
C GLY A 38 -10.04 -15.82 -6.11
N THR A 39 -9.61 -15.05 -7.10
CA THR A 39 -8.22 -15.01 -7.59
C THR A 39 -7.63 -13.63 -7.30
N GLU A 40 -6.31 -13.54 -7.21
CA GLU A 40 -5.64 -12.25 -7.18
C GLU A 40 -5.95 -11.45 -8.45
N CYS A 41 -5.92 -10.14 -8.37
CA CYS A 41 -6.13 -9.25 -9.51
C CYS A 41 -5.08 -9.52 -10.59
N ASP A 42 -5.51 -9.84 -11.81
CA ASP A 42 -4.62 -10.02 -12.95
C ASP A 42 -4.27 -8.66 -13.57
N ILE A 43 -3.02 -8.27 -13.45
CA ILE A 43 -2.49 -7.01 -14.02
C ILE A 43 -2.47 -6.98 -15.55
N HIS A 44 -2.70 -8.10 -16.22
CA HIS A 44 -2.83 -8.18 -17.68
C HIS A 44 -4.28 -8.17 -18.16
N ALA A 45 -5.24 -8.29 -17.24
CA ALA A 45 -6.67 -8.24 -17.54
C ALA A 45 -7.22 -6.83 -17.31
N LEU A 46 -7.53 -6.10 -18.38
CA LEU A 46 -8.09 -4.74 -18.32
C LEU A 46 -9.35 -4.64 -17.45
N LYS A 47 -10.17 -5.69 -17.42
CA LYS A 47 -11.36 -5.77 -16.57
C LYS A 47 -10.99 -5.71 -15.09
N ASP A 48 -9.97 -6.46 -14.68
CA ASP A 48 -9.53 -6.53 -13.29
C ASP A 48 -8.89 -5.21 -12.85
N ILE A 49 -8.03 -4.63 -13.70
CA ILE A 49 -7.44 -3.31 -13.45
C ILE A 49 -8.54 -2.26 -13.25
N ARG A 50 -9.55 -2.23 -14.12
CA ARG A 50 -10.65 -1.28 -13.99
C ARG A 50 -11.44 -1.49 -12.70
N SER A 51 -11.82 -2.72 -12.39
CA SER A 51 -12.55 -3.05 -11.17
C SER A 51 -11.73 -2.74 -9.91
N SER A 52 -10.43 -2.94 -9.96
CA SER A 52 -9.52 -2.57 -8.88
C SER A 52 -9.48 -1.05 -8.68
N ALA A 53 -9.37 -0.25 -9.74
CA ALA A 53 -9.38 1.21 -9.66
C ALA A 53 -10.72 1.75 -9.12
N GLU A 54 -11.85 1.21 -9.57
CA GLU A 54 -13.19 1.55 -9.07
C GLU A 54 -13.33 1.20 -7.58
N ASN A 55 -12.81 0.04 -7.16
CA ASN A 55 -12.79 -0.39 -5.76
C ASN A 55 -11.93 0.54 -4.90
N LEU A 56 -10.75 0.97 -5.37
CA LEU A 56 -9.91 1.94 -4.67
C LEU A 56 -10.60 3.29 -4.49
N ALA A 57 -11.25 3.80 -5.55
CA ALA A 57 -12.01 5.04 -5.48
C ALA A 57 -13.18 4.93 -4.48
N SER A 58 -13.88 3.80 -4.48
CA SER A 58 -14.93 3.50 -3.50
C SER A 58 -14.38 3.46 -2.08
N PHE A 59 -13.25 2.78 -1.87
CA PHE A 59 -12.57 2.71 -0.57
C PHE A 59 -12.22 4.11 -0.05
N HIS A 60 -11.54 4.94 -0.84
CA HIS A 60 -11.18 6.29 -0.44
C HIS A 60 -12.41 7.15 -0.10
N ASN A 61 -13.49 7.05 -0.88
CA ASN A 61 -14.73 7.78 -0.62
C ASN A 61 -15.41 7.35 0.69
N HIS A 62 -15.46 6.05 0.98
CA HIS A 62 -16.01 5.55 2.24
C HIS A 62 -15.14 5.99 3.44
N CYS A 63 -13.83 6.00 3.26
CA CYS A 63 -12.91 6.43 4.30
C CYS A 63 -13.02 7.94 4.65
N LEU A 64 -13.50 8.78 3.73
CA LEU A 64 -13.76 10.20 4.03
C LEU A 64 -14.87 10.40 5.07
N ALA A 65 -15.84 9.49 5.13
CA ALA A 65 -16.94 9.54 6.09
C ALA A 65 -16.59 8.98 7.47
N ILE A 66 -15.41 8.39 7.64
CA ILE A 66 -15.01 7.72 8.87
C ILE A 66 -14.08 8.61 9.69
N SER A 67 -14.50 8.99 10.88
CA SER A 67 -13.65 9.62 11.88
C SER A 67 -12.98 8.54 12.73
N PHE A 68 -11.70 8.32 12.51
CA PHE A 68 -10.92 7.44 13.40
C PHE A 68 -10.32 8.27 14.54
N SER A 69 -10.70 7.96 15.75
CA SER A 69 -9.99 8.42 16.95
C SER A 69 -8.78 7.53 17.14
N SER A 70 -7.64 7.85 16.54
CA SER A 70 -6.47 7.04 16.77
C SER A 70 -5.21 7.86 16.92
N GLU A 71 -4.73 7.88 18.13
CA GLU A 71 -3.40 8.37 18.48
C GLU A 71 -2.27 7.48 17.95
N ASN A 72 -2.60 6.22 17.56
CA ASN A 72 -1.64 5.16 17.24
C ASN A 72 -1.46 4.87 15.75
N LEU A 73 -2.22 5.48 14.85
CA LEU A 73 -2.05 5.23 13.42
C LEU A 73 -0.88 6.02 12.84
N ARG A 74 -0.13 5.40 11.93
CA ARG A 74 0.96 6.05 11.20
C ARG A 74 0.42 7.30 10.49
N LYS A 75 1.05 8.43 10.72
CA LYS A 75 0.77 9.69 10.01
C LYS A 75 1.99 10.04 9.18
N TYR A 76 1.81 10.20 7.88
CA TYR A 76 2.85 10.80 7.06
C TYR A 76 2.81 12.31 7.24
N THR A 77 3.90 12.89 7.67
CA THR A 77 4.02 14.34 7.89
C THR A 77 4.14 15.11 6.58
N SER A 78 4.81 14.54 5.59
CA SER A 78 5.01 15.12 4.27
C SER A 78 5.18 14.06 3.19
N ILE A 79 4.52 14.26 2.05
CA ILE A 79 4.69 13.39 0.87
C ILE A 79 6.08 13.63 0.24
N SER A 80 6.58 14.86 0.22
CA SER A 80 7.92 15.16 -0.31
C SER A 80 9.00 14.44 0.50
N THR A 81 8.92 14.48 1.83
CA THR A 81 9.85 13.76 2.71
C THR A 81 9.84 12.25 2.44
N TYR A 82 8.67 11.67 2.18
CA TYR A 82 8.57 10.26 1.81
C TYR A 82 9.32 9.96 0.50
N TYR A 83 9.12 10.78 -0.54
CA TYR A 83 9.80 10.63 -1.83
C TYR A 83 11.32 10.88 -1.71
N GLU A 84 11.74 11.86 -0.91
CA GLU A 84 13.16 12.12 -0.62
C GLU A 84 13.84 10.90 0.02
N GLN A 85 13.19 10.28 1.00
CA GLN A 85 13.71 9.05 1.63
C GLN A 85 13.83 7.91 0.61
N LYS A 86 12.81 7.69 -0.22
CA LYS A 86 12.86 6.66 -1.27
C LYS A 86 13.93 6.93 -2.33
N TYR A 87 14.13 8.17 -2.68
CA TYR A 87 15.22 8.59 -3.57
C TYR A 87 16.61 8.25 -3.00
N LEU A 88 16.82 8.56 -1.72
CA LEU A 88 18.09 8.24 -1.04
C LEU A 88 18.31 6.73 -0.91
N GLU A 89 17.26 5.96 -0.62
CA GLU A 89 17.31 4.50 -0.61
C GLU A 89 17.75 3.95 -1.97
N LEU A 90 17.11 4.37 -3.05
CA LEU A 90 17.46 3.92 -4.41
C LEU A 90 18.88 4.30 -4.79
N LYS A 91 19.35 5.50 -4.43
CA LYS A 91 20.76 5.91 -4.62
C LYS A 91 21.73 5.00 -3.86
N SER A 92 21.36 4.62 -2.64
CA SER A 92 22.16 3.71 -1.82
C SER A 92 22.25 2.32 -2.45
N ILE A 93 21.14 1.76 -2.91
CA ILE A 93 21.06 0.48 -3.62
C ILE A 93 21.92 0.52 -4.88
N ALA A 94 21.79 1.56 -5.72
CA ALA A 94 22.58 1.70 -6.92
C ALA A 94 24.10 1.78 -6.62
N ARG A 95 24.48 2.47 -5.55
CA ARG A 95 25.87 2.55 -5.09
C ARG A 95 26.39 1.19 -4.65
N TYR A 96 25.59 0.43 -3.92
CA TYR A 96 25.90 -0.93 -3.52
C TYR A 96 26.11 -1.84 -4.74
N ILE A 97 25.17 -1.84 -5.69
CA ILE A 97 25.24 -2.65 -6.92
C ILE A 97 26.48 -2.29 -7.74
N ARG A 98 26.81 -1.00 -7.90
CA ARG A 98 28.02 -0.58 -8.64
C ARG A 98 29.30 -1.16 -8.06
N LYS A 99 29.40 -1.31 -6.74
CA LYS A 99 30.56 -1.86 -6.03
C LYS A 99 30.70 -3.38 -6.14
N ARG A 100 29.63 -4.10 -6.51
CA ARG A 100 29.69 -5.56 -6.65
C ARG A 100 30.61 -5.96 -7.80
N LYS A 101 31.52 -6.91 -7.54
CA LYS A 101 32.43 -7.45 -8.55
C LYS A 101 31.70 -8.27 -9.63
N LYS A 102 30.69 -9.03 -9.23
CA LYS A 102 29.84 -9.81 -10.14
C LYS A 102 28.43 -9.24 -10.12
N LYS A 103 27.86 -9.02 -11.31
CA LYS A 103 26.52 -8.50 -11.51
C LYS A 103 25.74 -9.45 -12.41
N GLY A 104 24.47 -9.70 -12.09
CA GLY A 104 23.54 -10.43 -12.94
C GLY A 104 22.80 -9.49 -13.89
N ILE A 105 21.93 -10.05 -14.73
CA ILE A 105 21.12 -9.29 -15.68
C ILE A 105 20.26 -8.24 -14.97
N PHE A 106 19.67 -8.59 -13.84
CA PHE A 106 18.84 -7.67 -13.05
C PHE A 106 19.63 -6.42 -12.63
N GLU A 107 20.85 -6.60 -12.08
CA GLU A 107 21.66 -5.47 -11.64
C GLU A 107 22.09 -4.54 -12.79
N TYR A 108 22.36 -5.10 -13.96
CA TYR A 108 22.66 -4.29 -15.14
C TYR A 108 21.43 -3.49 -15.59
N LEU A 109 20.27 -4.12 -15.74
CA LEU A 109 19.02 -3.44 -16.10
C LEU A 109 18.64 -2.38 -15.08
N PHE A 110 18.77 -2.68 -13.79
CA PHE A 110 18.50 -1.73 -12.72
C PHE A 110 19.40 -0.47 -12.87
N LEU A 111 20.70 -0.65 -13.07
CA LEU A 111 21.61 0.48 -13.22
C LEU A 111 21.37 1.29 -14.50
N GLU A 112 20.96 0.64 -15.57
CA GLU A 112 20.60 1.29 -16.84
C GLU A 112 19.37 2.19 -16.68
N GLN A 113 18.31 1.68 -16.06
CA GLN A 113 17.08 2.42 -15.85
C GLN A 113 17.16 3.49 -14.75
N THR A 114 18.13 3.38 -13.84
CA THR A 114 18.22 4.23 -12.65
C THR A 114 18.29 5.72 -12.99
N LYS A 115 18.93 6.10 -14.10
CA LYS A 115 19.08 7.52 -14.47
C LYS A 115 17.73 8.17 -14.75
N ALA A 116 16.89 7.54 -15.57
CA ALA A 116 15.56 8.04 -15.90
C ALA A 116 14.67 8.14 -14.65
N PHE A 117 14.73 7.13 -13.76
CA PHE A 117 14.02 7.16 -12.50
C PHE A 117 14.46 8.32 -11.59
N TRP A 118 15.73 8.61 -11.50
CA TRP A 118 16.22 9.72 -10.68
C TRP A 118 15.74 11.06 -11.20
N GLU A 119 15.80 11.30 -12.50
CA GLU A 119 15.30 12.54 -13.10
C GLU A 119 13.80 12.73 -12.82
N GLN A 120 13.01 11.66 -12.92
CA GLN A 120 11.59 11.70 -12.59
C GLN A 120 11.34 11.94 -11.10
N MET A 121 12.07 11.27 -10.21
CA MET A 121 11.93 11.45 -8.76
C MET A 121 12.34 12.87 -8.32
N GLU A 122 13.45 13.39 -8.83
CA GLU A 122 13.89 14.77 -8.55
C GLU A 122 12.83 15.79 -8.98
N ARG A 123 12.27 15.62 -10.19
CA ARG A 123 11.17 16.46 -10.68
C ARG A 123 9.92 16.34 -9.80
N SER A 124 9.56 15.12 -9.39
CA SER A 124 8.40 14.89 -8.51
C SER A 124 8.60 15.55 -7.15
N ILE A 125 9.78 15.44 -6.55
CA ILE A 125 10.13 16.08 -5.28
C ILE A 125 10.04 17.61 -5.40
N GLN A 126 10.56 18.17 -6.50
CA GLN A 126 10.46 19.61 -6.74
C GLN A 126 9.00 20.07 -6.80
N ILE A 127 8.15 19.39 -7.59
CA ILE A 127 6.72 19.71 -7.69
C ILE A 127 6.05 19.61 -6.31
N LEU A 128 6.36 18.57 -5.54
CA LEU A 128 5.77 18.36 -4.21
C LEU A 128 6.24 19.39 -3.17
N ASN A 129 7.41 19.97 -3.34
CA ASN A 129 7.90 21.08 -2.48
C ASN A 129 7.26 22.42 -2.85
N GLU A 130 6.89 22.61 -4.12
CA GLU A 130 6.21 23.80 -4.61
C GLU A 130 4.69 23.73 -4.39
N THR A 131 4.13 22.51 -4.38
CA THR A 131 2.68 22.27 -4.28
C THR A 131 2.38 21.22 -3.21
N THR A 132 1.60 21.60 -2.19
CA THR A 132 1.11 20.62 -1.21
C THR A 132 -0.20 20.01 -1.72
N PRO A 133 -0.30 18.68 -1.89
CA PRO A 133 -1.57 18.06 -2.22
C PRO A 133 -2.64 18.44 -1.20
N SER A 134 -3.76 18.97 -1.65
CA SER A 134 -4.82 19.50 -0.78
C SER A 134 -5.64 18.39 -0.11
N ARG A 135 -5.68 17.19 -0.72
CA ARG A 135 -6.53 16.10 -0.25
C ARG A 135 -5.74 15.13 0.63
N ARG A 136 -6.10 15.10 1.91
CA ARG A 136 -5.67 14.05 2.85
C ARG A 136 -6.83 13.11 3.14
N GLY A 137 -6.51 11.86 3.46
CA GLY A 137 -7.49 10.84 3.77
C GLY A 137 -6.84 9.56 4.26
N TRP A 138 -7.64 8.56 4.47
CA TRP A 138 -7.16 7.23 4.84
C TRP A 138 -6.70 6.48 3.61
N CYS A 139 -5.54 5.85 3.72
CA CYS A 139 -4.87 5.11 2.66
C CYS A 139 -4.70 3.66 3.08
N HIS A 140 -4.78 2.76 2.13
CA HIS A 140 -4.48 1.35 2.34
C HIS A 140 -2.98 1.13 2.65
N GLY A 141 -2.12 1.86 1.95
CA GLY A 141 -0.67 1.85 2.14
C GLY A 141 0.08 0.71 1.48
N ALA A 142 -0.65 -0.24 0.89
CA ALA A 142 -0.11 -1.36 0.11
C ALA A 142 -1.14 -1.85 -0.93
N TYR A 143 -1.81 -0.93 -1.63
CA TYR A 143 -2.81 -1.28 -2.63
C TYR A 143 -2.14 -1.79 -3.90
N ASN A 144 -1.96 -3.10 -3.98
CA ASN A 144 -1.35 -3.79 -5.11
C ASN A 144 -2.15 -5.05 -5.48
N HIS A 145 -1.87 -5.65 -6.62
CA HIS A 145 -2.63 -6.76 -7.16
C HIS A 145 -2.73 -8.00 -6.25
N HIS A 146 -1.73 -8.26 -5.40
CA HIS A 146 -1.76 -9.36 -4.43
C HIS A 146 -2.73 -9.11 -3.27
N ASN A 147 -3.04 -7.84 -2.99
CA ASN A 147 -3.93 -7.44 -1.90
C ASN A 147 -5.36 -7.17 -2.38
N ILE A 148 -5.67 -7.55 -3.63
CA ILE A 148 -6.99 -7.40 -4.24
C ILE A 148 -7.44 -8.76 -4.75
N ILE A 149 -8.50 -9.29 -4.13
CA ILE A 149 -9.08 -10.58 -4.51
C ILE A 149 -10.31 -10.34 -5.37
N MET A 150 -10.24 -10.75 -6.63
CA MET A 150 -11.36 -10.71 -7.57
C MET A 150 -12.36 -11.80 -7.20
N THR A 151 -13.49 -11.40 -6.62
CA THR A 151 -14.56 -12.33 -6.23
C THR A 151 -15.70 -12.32 -7.26
N SER A 152 -16.66 -13.24 -7.16
CA SER A 152 -17.83 -13.32 -8.07
C SER A 152 -18.73 -12.08 -8.09
N SER A 153 -18.66 -11.21 -7.08
CA SER A 153 -19.53 -10.03 -6.98
C SER A 153 -18.80 -8.70 -7.07
N ALA A 154 -17.70 -8.52 -6.33
CA ALA A 154 -16.88 -7.29 -6.36
C ALA A 154 -15.51 -7.59 -5.78
N PRO A 155 -14.45 -6.82 -6.09
CA PRO A 155 -13.13 -7.00 -5.49
C PRO A 155 -13.17 -6.90 -3.97
N ALA A 156 -12.38 -7.72 -3.29
CA ALA A 156 -12.12 -7.61 -1.87
C ALA A 156 -10.70 -7.07 -1.67
N THR A 157 -10.55 -6.10 -0.77
CA THR A 157 -9.25 -5.54 -0.39
C THR A 157 -8.82 -6.14 0.93
N ILE A 158 -7.61 -6.68 0.98
CA ILE A 158 -7.04 -7.37 2.15
C ILE A 158 -5.69 -6.78 2.52
N HIS A 159 -5.15 -7.16 3.68
CA HIS A 159 -3.84 -6.72 4.14
C HIS A 159 -3.75 -5.23 4.48
N PHE A 160 -4.57 -4.79 5.46
CA PHE A 160 -4.62 -3.42 5.98
C PHE A 160 -3.53 -3.10 7.03
N GLU A 161 -2.47 -3.90 7.12
CA GLU A 161 -1.39 -3.71 8.10
C GLU A 161 -0.61 -2.40 7.88
N HIS A 162 -0.69 -1.85 6.66
CA HIS A 162 -0.05 -0.59 6.29
C HIS A 162 -1.00 0.61 6.28
N PHE A 163 -2.24 0.42 6.76
CA PHE A 163 -3.26 1.47 6.80
C PHE A 163 -2.77 2.71 7.55
N TYR A 164 -2.93 3.88 6.95
CA TYR A 164 -2.45 5.14 7.53
C TYR A 164 -3.28 6.33 7.07
N HIS A 165 -3.15 7.45 7.79
CA HIS A 165 -3.73 8.73 7.34
C HIS A 165 -2.66 9.56 6.61
N GLY A 166 -2.89 9.82 5.32
CA GLY A 166 -1.92 10.49 4.46
C GLY A 166 -2.52 11.01 3.17
N TYR A 167 -1.88 10.71 2.07
CA TYR A 167 -2.27 11.17 0.74
C TYR A 167 -2.76 9.99 -0.12
N PRO A 168 -4.07 9.92 -0.45
CA PRO A 168 -4.65 8.82 -1.23
C PRO A 168 -3.96 8.55 -2.57
N ILE A 169 -3.30 9.55 -3.14
CA ILE A 169 -2.50 9.38 -4.37
C ILE A 169 -1.35 8.38 -4.23
N LEU A 170 -0.92 8.05 -3.01
CA LEU A 170 0.14 7.07 -2.77
C LEU A 170 -0.35 5.62 -2.84
N ASP A 171 -1.66 5.38 -2.92
CA ASP A 171 -2.25 4.06 -3.12
C ASP A 171 -2.39 3.70 -4.62
N VAL A 172 -2.10 4.63 -5.54
CA VAL A 172 -2.28 4.47 -7.00
C VAL A 172 -1.04 3.88 -7.66
#